data_2efd1341c8eb061143eeb3dbfe463829
#
_entry.id   2efd1341c8eb061143eeb3dbfe463829
#
_cell.length_a   1.000
_cell.length_b   1.000
_cell.length_c   1.000
_cell.angle_alpha   90.00
_cell.angle_beta   90.00
_cell.angle_gamma   90.00
#
_symmetry.space_group_name_H-M   'P 1'
#
loop_
_entity.id
_entity.type
_entity.pdbx_description
1 polymer ?
#
loop_
_entity_poly.entity_id
_entity_poly.type
_entity_poly.pdbx_seq_one_letter_code
_entity_poly.pdbx_strand_id
1 'polypeptide(L)' 'MNSPKDELTALLALNRIDRLGSIRAKYLYEQFGSAQEIFRNRKHLNEIITGVNQSLINALDDSGVFIKAEEELRFIEEN' A
#
# COMPACT_ATOMS: atom_id res chain seq x y z
N MET A 1 9.40 -9.24 -8.60
CA MET A 1 10.59 -9.33 -7.79
C MET A 1 10.61 -8.23 -6.77
N ASN A 2 10.93 -8.58 -5.54
CA ASN A 2 10.83 -7.65 -4.42
C ASN A 2 12.16 -6.97 -4.15
N SER A 3 12.43 -5.88 -4.88
CA SER A 3 13.60 -5.06 -4.58
C SER A 3 13.29 -4.13 -3.42
N PRO A 4 14.30 -3.67 -2.66
CA PRO A 4 14.09 -2.68 -1.59
C PRO A 4 13.41 -1.41 -2.09
N LYS A 5 13.71 -0.99 -3.31
CA LYS A 5 13.09 0.19 -3.90
C LYS A 5 11.60 -0.03 -4.18
N ASP A 6 11.24 -1.22 -4.66
CA ASP A 6 9.83 -1.54 -4.93
C ASP A 6 9.03 -1.59 -3.63
N GLU A 7 9.63 -2.12 -2.57
CA GLU A 7 8.98 -2.14 -1.27
C GLU A 7 8.81 -0.73 -0.72
N LEU A 8 9.80 0.14 -0.87
CA LEU A 8 9.71 1.52 -0.41
C LEU A 8 8.60 2.26 -1.16
N THR A 9 8.51 2.06 -2.48
CA THR A 9 7.43 2.65 -3.28
C THR A 9 6.07 2.18 -2.78
N ALA A 10 5.94 0.89 -2.49
CA ALA A 10 4.68 0.34 -1.96
C ALA A 10 4.34 0.91 -0.59
N LEU A 11 5.33 1.08 0.28
CA LEU A 11 5.11 1.69 1.60
C LEU A 11 4.63 3.13 1.48
N LEU A 12 5.24 3.91 0.59
CA LEU A 12 4.83 5.28 0.35
C LEU A 12 3.41 5.34 -0.22
N ALA A 13 3.09 4.43 -1.14
CA ALA A 13 1.76 4.33 -1.71
C ALA A 13 0.73 3.99 -0.63
N LEU A 14 1.06 3.03 0.23
CA LEU A 14 0.16 2.62 1.31
C LEU A 14 -0.14 3.77 2.26
N ASN A 15 0.87 4.58 2.58
CA ASN A 15 0.73 5.72 3.47
C ASN A 15 -0.12 6.85 2.88
N ARG A 16 -0.32 6.86 1.57
CA ARG A 16 -1.15 7.87 0.92
C ARG A 16 -2.63 7.54 0.94
N ILE A 17 -2.98 6.36 1.40
CA ILE A 17 -4.37 5.94 1.43
C ILE A 17 -5.00 6.38 2.76
N ASP A 18 -5.69 7.50 2.73
CA ASP A 18 -6.26 8.12 3.93
C ASP A 18 -7.24 7.22 4.67
N ARG A 19 -7.99 6.42 3.94
CA ARG A 19 -9.03 5.57 4.52
C ARG A 19 -8.48 4.38 5.30
N LEU A 20 -7.21 4.06 5.06
CA LEU A 20 -6.61 2.90 5.70
C LEU A 20 -6.27 3.17 7.16
N GLY A 21 -5.63 4.31 7.45
CA GLY A 21 -5.18 4.63 8.79
C GLY A 21 -3.93 3.86 9.18
N SER A 22 -3.19 4.39 10.15
CA SER A 22 -1.92 3.81 10.55
C SER A 22 -2.06 2.48 11.26
N ILE A 23 -3.12 2.30 12.04
CA ILE A 23 -3.34 1.05 12.79
C ILE A 23 -3.62 -0.10 11.83
N ARG A 24 -4.51 0.13 10.85
CA ARG A 24 -4.83 -0.91 9.86
C ARG A 24 -3.65 -1.21 8.95
N ALA A 25 -2.90 -0.17 8.57
CA ALA A 25 -1.71 -0.34 7.74
C ALA A 25 -0.69 -1.22 8.46
N LYS A 26 -0.46 -0.96 9.73
CA LYS A 26 0.48 -1.75 10.52
C LYS A 26 0.00 -3.20 10.64
N TYR A 27 -1.29 -3.40 10.89
CA TYR A 27 -1.85 -4.74 11.01
C TYR A 27 -1.68 -5.52 9.70
N LEU A 28 -1.99 -4.88 8.57
CA LEU A 28 -1.82 -5.51 7.26
C LEU A 28 -0.36 -5.85 6.99
N TYR A 29 0.53 -4.94 7.33
CA TYR A 29 1.95 -5.16 7.14
C TYR A 29 2.42 -6.37 7.93
N GLU A 30 1.96 -6.52 9.17
CA GLU A 30 2.32 -7.65 10.00
C GLU A 30 1.77 -8.97 9.46
N GLN A 31 0.55 -8.94 8.90
CA GLN A 31 -0.07 -10.14 8.35
C GLN A 31 0.58 -10.59 7.05
N PHE A 32 0.95 -9.66 6.19
CA PHE A 32 1.48 -9.99 4.86
C PHE A 32 2.99 -9.95 4.78
N GLY A 33 3.66 -9.33 5.74
CA GLY A 33 5.11 -9.26 5.77
C GLY A 33 5.72 -8.15 4.94
N SER A 34 4.98 -7.57 4.01
CA SER A 34 5.48 -6.45 3.20
C SER A 34 4.32 -5.67 2.59
N ALA A 35 4.61 -4.42 2.23
CA ALA A 35 3.62 -3.56 1.58
C ALA A 35 3.28 -4.08 0.18
N GLN A 36 4.26 -4.64 -0.53
CA GLN A 36 4.03 -5.22 -1.85
C GLN A 36 3.03 -6.37 -1.79
N GLU A 37 3.13 -7.21 -0.77
CA GLU A 37 2.19 -8.31 -0.59
C GLU A 37 0.77 -7.82 -0.29
N ILE A 38 0.64 -6.72 0.45
CA ILE A 38 -0.67 -6.10 0.70
C ILE A 38 -1.33 -5.72 -0.63
N PHE A 39 -0.60 -5.02 -1.50
CA PHE A 39 -1.13 -4.62 -2.79
C PHE A 39 -1.42 -5.81 -3.70
N ARG A 40 -0.57 -6.82 -3.64
CA ARG A 40 -0.76 -8.03 -4.45
C ARG A 40 -2.05 -8.77 -4.08
N ASN A 41 -2.42 -8.72 -2.81
CA ASN A 41 -3.60 -9.42 -2.29
C ASN A 41 -4.77 -8.47 -2.02
N ARG A 42 -4.75 -7.27 -2.56
CA ARG A 42 -5.73 -6.23 -2.23
C ARG A 42 -7.18 -6.63 -2.45
N LYS A 43 -7.45 -7.48 -3.43
CA LYS A 43 -8.81 -7.90 -3.72
C LYS A 43 -9.36 -8.90 -2.72
N HIS A 44 -8.50 -9.48 -1.91
CA HIS A 44 -8.89 -10.50 -0.92
C HIS A 44 -8.81 -10.00 0.51
N LEU A 45 -8.59 -8.71 0.71
CA LEU A 45 -8.43 -8.16 2.06
C LEU A 45 -9.69 -8.31 2.91
N ASN A 46 -10.87 -8.25 2.30
CA ASN A 46 -12.12 -8.41 3.00
C ASN A 46 -12.32 -9.81 3.56
N GLU A 47 -11.57 -10.79 3.07
CA GLU A 47 -11.59 -12.16 3.58
C GLU A 47 -10.71 -12.31 4.82
N ILE A 48 -9.75 -11.39 4.98
CA ILE A 48 -8.74 -11.47 6.03
C ILE A 48 -9.06 -10.52 7.19
N ILE A 49 -9.58 -9.34 6.86
CA ILE A 49 -9.82 -8.29 7.84
C ILE A 49 -11.28 -7.87 7.82
N THR A 50 -11.92 -7.89 9.00
CA THR A 50 -13.27 -7.40 9.17
C THR A 50 -13.28 -5.87 9.02
N GLY A 51 -14.26 -5.35 8.31
CA GLY A 51 -14.42 -3.90 8.16
C GLY A 51 -13.79 -3.31 6.92
N VAL A 52 -13.13 -4.13 6.10
CA VAL A 52 -12.64 -3.69 4.81
C VAL A 52 -13.83 -3.65 3.85
N ASN A 53 -14.04 -2.50 3.22
CA ASN A 53 -15.13 -2.33 2.27
C ASN A 53 -14.58 -2.12 0.85
N GLN A 54 -15.49 -2.09 -0.12
CA GLN A 54 -15.11 -1.95 -1.51
C GLN A 54 -14.41 -0.62 -1.79
N SER A 55 -14.76 0.42 -1.04
CA SER A 55 -14.12 1.73 -1.19
C SER A 55 -12.62 1.66 -0.89
N LEU A 56 -12.24 0.93 0.15
CA LEU A 56 -10.83 0.74 0.49
C LEU A 56 -10.12 -0.10 -0.55
N ILE A 57 -10.76 -1.16 -1.03
CA ILE A 57 -10.19 -2.00 -2.08
C ILE A 57 -9.97 -1.19 -3.34
N ASN A 58 -10.93 -0.34 -3.70
CA ASN A 58 -10.81 0.53 -4.87
C ASN A 58 -9.65 1.51 -4.71
N ALA A 59 -9.46 2.05 -3.50
CA ALA A 59 -8.34 2.95 -3.23
C ALA A 59 -7.01 2.23 -3.40
N LEU A 60 -6.91 0.99 -2.96
CA LEU A 60 -5.69 0.19 -3.13
C LEU A 60 -5.44 -0.17 -4.60
N ASP A 61 -6.50 -0.25 -5.39
CA ASP A 61 -6.41 -0.59 -6.81
C ASP A 61 -6.15 0.63 -7.68
N ASP A 62 -6.10 1.81 -7.11
CA ASP A 62 -5.87 3.05 -7.85
C ASP A 62 -4.38 3.20 -8.21
N SER A 63 -4.06 3.11 -9.49
CA SER A 63 -2.68 3.22 -9.96
C SER A 63 -2.07 4.60 -9.69
N GLY A 64 -2.89 5.63 -9.54
CA GLY A 64 -2.41 6.98 -9.23
C GLY A 64 -1.64 7.04 -7.92
N VAL A 65 -1.98 6.18 -6.97
CA VAL A 65 -1.28 6.10 -5.69
C VAL A 65 0.19 5.72 -5.91
N PHE A 66 0.42 4.75 -6.78
CA PHE A 66 1.80 4.32 -7.09
C PHE A 66 2.56 5.37 -7.88
N ILE A 67 1.90 6.04 -8.82
CA ILE A 67 2.53 7.09 -9.60
C ILE A 67 3.04 8.20 -8.68
N LYS A 68 2.21 8.64 -7.75
CA LYS A 68 2.60 9.67 -6.78
C LYS A 68 3.70 9.21 -5.85
N ALA A 69 3.66 7.95 -5.44
CA ALA A 69 4.70 7.38 -4.59
C ALA A 69 6.04 7.33 -5.33
N GLU A 70 6.03 6.97 -6.60
CA GLU A 70 7.24 6.94 -7.42
C GLU A 70 7.81 8.34 -7.61
N GLU A 71 6.96 9.33 -7.82
CA GLU A 71 7.39 10.72 -7.94
C GLU A 71 8.04 11.20 -6.65
N GLU A 72 7.43 10.88 -5.51
CA GLU A 72 7.95 11.24 -4.21
C GLU A 72 9.30 10.59 -3.95
N LEU A 73 9.43 9.32 -4.27
CA LEU A 73 10.69 8.59 -4.09
C LEU A 73 11.78 9.17 -4.97
N ARG A 74 11.45 9.51 -6.22
CA ARG A 74 12.40 10.13 -7.14
C ARG A 74 12.88 11.47 -6.60
N PHE A 75 11.97 12.26 -6.06
CA PHE A 75 12.31 13.54 -5.46
C PHE A 75 13.30 13.36 -4.31
N ILE A 76 13.05 12.38 -3.45
CA ILE A 76 13.92 12.07 -2.31
C ILE A 76 15.30 11.64 -2.80
N GLU A 77 15.35 10.79 -3.82
CA GLU A 77 16.61 10.27 -4.34
C GLU A 77 17.46 11.35 -5.03
N GLU A 78 16.81 12.33 -5.64
CA GLU A 78 17.49 13.40 -6.35
C GLU A 78 18.00 14.51 -5.42
N ASN A 79 17.55 14.53 -4.20
CA ASN A 79 17.96 15.50 -3.21
C ASN A 79 18.81 14.86 -2.13
#